data_5626e368aa0bb3b23a7d3f37775e0e5c
#
_entry.id   5626e368aa0bb3b23a7d3f37775e0e5c
#
_cell.length_a   1.000
_cell.length_b   1.000
_cell.length_c   1.000
_cell.angle_alpha   90.00
_cell.angle_beta   90.00
_cell.angle_gamma   90.00
#
_symmetry.space_group_name_H-M   'P 1'
#
loop_
_entity.id
_entity.type
_entity.pdbx_description
1 polymer ?
#
loop_
_entity_poly.entity_id
_entity_poly.type
_entity_poly.pdbx_seq_one_letter_code
_entity_poly.pdbx_strand_id
1 'polypeptide(L)'
;MGVLFEPVTVGGLHLKNRFVRSATHDYLGRPDGSISAQQMGLYRDLAAGGVGLIITGHAYVQHPLGRASVNQNAIYDDRFIEGYRSLVDVVHSAGAALVLQISHAGRQTPQDWPDDQTPVAPSAVREGQTGRTPRALTDGEIWSLIDAHVAAMARAKAAGCDGVQLHIAHGYLLSAFLSPYTNRRNDTWGGSLENRCRILREIVTRGRRAVGDEYPVLVKINSTDGFTGEGYLTLADAVAAVRNLVEWGVNAVEVSGGHREARSVMSRPGVLAPAQEAYFAEAARALKAAVDVPVILVGGLRSLSVMEDVVASGAADLVALSRPLICEPDLVNRLRAGQAKAICSSCNACFNPAGLRCRRPDKP
;
A
#
# COMPACT_ATOMS: atom_id res chain seq x y z
N MET A 1 2.13 -6.45 29.12
CA MET A 1 1.94 -6.70 27.67
C MET A 1 3.01 -5.92 26.96
N GLY A 2 3.58 -6.43 25.84
CA GLY A 2 4.61 -5.71 25.08
C GLY A 2 4.05 -4.48 24.36
N VAL A 3 4.94 -3.56 23.98
CA VAL A 3 4.64 -2.26 23.34
C VAL A 3 3.73 -2.35 22.12
N LEU A 4 3.75 -3.47 21.40
CA LEU A 4 2.92 -3.71 20.22
C LEU A 4 1.42 -3.74 20.52
N PHE A 5 1.04 -4.11 21.73
CA PHE A 5 -0.36 -4.22 22.16
C PHE A 5 -0.89 -2.93 22.82
N GLU A 6 -0.04 -1.92 22.95
CA GLU A 6 -0.43 -0.60 23.44
C GLU A 6 -1.13 0.21 22.35
N PRO A 7 -2.11 1.04 22.72
CA PRO A 7 -2.73 1.98 21.79
C PRO A 7 -1.72 2.94 21.15
N VAL A 8 -2.04 3.42 19.96
CA VAL A 8 -1.25 4.42 19.24
C VAL A 8 -2.17 5.33 18.41
N THR A 9 -1.76 6.58 18.20
CA THR A 9 -2.50 7.52 17.35
C THR A 9 -1.77 7.72 16.03
N VAL A 10 -2.51 7.70 14.91
CA VAL A 10 -2.01 7.90 13.55
C VAL A 10 -2.89 8.96 12.89
N GLY A 11 -2.38 10.19 12.73
CA GLY A 11 -3.13 11.28 12.09
C GLY A 11 -4.50 11.57 12.72
N GLY A 12 -4.60 11.51 14.06
CA GLY A 12 -5.86 11.64 14.78
C GLY A 12 -6.65 10.34 14.96
N LEU A 13 -6.33 9.28 14.23
CA LEU A 13 -6.96 7.97 14.35
C LEU A 13 -6.40 7.18 15.53
N HIS A 14 -7.23 6.83 16.50
CA HIS A 14 -6.84 6.04 17.66
C HIS A 14 -6.94 4.55 17.38
N LEU A 15 -5.79 3.85 17.41
CA LEU A 15 -5.69 2.42 17.17
C LEU A 15 -5.52 1.67 18.49
N LYS A 16 -6.21 0.53 18.65
CA LYS A 16 -6.13 -0.33 19.84
C LYS A 16 -4.78 -1.03 20.06
N ASN A 17 -3.92 -1.06 19.05
CA ASN A 17 -2.59 -1.64 19.06
C ASN A 17 -1.78 -1.22 17.83
N ARG A 18 -0.51 -1.63 17.73
CA ARG A 18 0.43 -1.25 16.67
C ARG A 18 0.52 -2.25 15.51
N PHE A 19 -0.42 -3.20 15.40
CA PHE A 19 -0.46 -4.17 14.31
C PHE A 19 -1.32 -3.64 13.16
N VAL A 20 -0.72 -3.59 11.96
CA VAL A 20 -1.36 -3.16 10.72
C VAL A 20 -1.47 -4.34 9.75
N ARG A 21 -2.66 -4.56 9.18
CA ARG A 21 -2.79 -5.34 7.95
C ARG A 21 -2.32 -4.47 6.81
N SER A 22 -1.12 -4.73 6.28
CA SER A 22 -0.61 -4.06 5.08
C SER A 22 -1.49 -4.34 3.87
N ALA A 23 -1.69 -3.34 3.04
CA ALA A 23 -2.43 -3.48 1.78
C ALA A 23 -1.95 -4.69 0.99
N THR A 24 -2.87 -5.57 0.67
CA THR A 24 -2.59 -6.81 -0.07
C THR A 24 -3.73 -7.05 -1.05
N HIS A 25 -3.40 -7.11 -2.33
CA HIS A 25 -4.40 -7.44 -3.35
C HIS A 25 -4.92 -8.88 -3.15
N ASP A 26 -6.22 -9.03 -3.00
CA ASP A 26 -6.86 -10.30 -2.63
C ASP A 26 -7.46 -11.09 -3.81
N TYR A 27 -7.67 -10.45 -4.97
CA TYR A 27 -8.31 -11.02 -6.15
C TYR A 27 -9.76 -11.49 -5.90
N LEU A 28 -10.41 -10.99 -4.85
CA LEU A 28 -11.72 -11.44 -4.42
C LEU A 28 -12.86 -10.46 -4.76
N GLY A 29 -12.55 -9.29 -5.30
CA GLY A 29 -13.55 -8.35 -5.80
C GLY A 29 -14.39 -8.95 -6.91
N ARG A 30 -15.53 -8.35 -7.18
CA ARG A 30 -16.35 -8.72 -8.35
C ARG A 30 -15.72 -8.19 -9.64
N PRO A 31 -16.04 -8.75 -10.80
CA PRO A 31 -15.50 -8.30 -12.09
C PRO A 31 -15.76 -6.81 -12.40
N ASP A 32 -16.86 -6.25 -11.88
CA ASP A 32 -17.22 -4.83 -12.01
C ASP A 32 -16.47 -3.90 -11.04
N GLY A 33 -15.63 -4.45 -10.16
CA GLY A 33 -14.86 -3.73 -9.15
C GLY A 33 -15.56 -3.55 -7.81
N SER A 34 -16.78 -4.05 -7.64
CA SER A 34 -17.52 -3.97 -6.37
C SER A 34 -17.01 -5.00 -5.33
N ILE A 35 -17.29 -4.73 -4.05
CA ILE A 35 -16.95 -5.61 -2.94
C ILE A 35 -17.76 -6.90 -3.01
N SER A 36 -17.13 -8.06 -2.81
CA SER A 36 -17.78 -9.36 -2.77
C SER A 36 -18.08 -9.81 -1.33
N ALA A 37 -19.01 -10.77 -1.20
CA ALA A 37 -19.29 -11.42 0.10
C ALA A 37 -18.05 -12.14 0.66
N GLN A 38 -17.19 -12.69 -0.21
CA GLN A 38 -15.95 -13.35 0.20
C GLN A 38 -14.94 -12.35 0.79
N GLN A 39 -14.85 -11.14 0.22
CA GLN A 39 -14.04 -10.06 0.80
C GLN A 39 -14.58 -9.62 2.15
N MET A 40 -15.90 -9.45 2.30
CA MET A 40 -16.53 -9.15 3.59
C MET A 40 -16.12 -10.16 4.67
N GLY A 41 -16.10 -11.46 4.34
CA GLY A 41 -15.63 -12.52 5.23
C GLY A 41 -14.16 -12.34 5.61
N LEU A 42 -13.28 -12.13 4.61
CA LEU A 42 -11.85 -11.92 4.83
C LEU A 42 -11.56 -10.75 5.79
N TYR A 43 -12.20 -9.61 5.56
CA TYR A 43 -11.94 -8.39 6.37
C TYR A 43 -12.53 -8.52 7.77
N ARG A 44 -13.69 -9.18 7.93
CA ARG A 44 -14.24 -9.53 9.23
C ARG A 44 -13.29 -10.41 10.02
N ASP A 45 -12.74 -11.47 9.42
CA ASP A 45 -11.86 -12.42 10.08
C ASP A 45 -10.54 -11.75 10.51
N LEU A 46 -9.99 -10.83 9.68
CA LEU A 46 -8.82 -10.01 10.03
C LEU A 46 -9.10 -9.08 11.21
N ALA A 47 -10.25 -8.39 11.21
CA ALA A 47 -10.61 -7.46 12.28
C ALA A 47 -10.87 -8.20 13.61
N ALA A 48 -11.63 -9.30 13.57
CA ALA A 48 -11.86 -10.20 14.71
C ALA A 48 -10.56 -10.86 15.20
N GLY A 49 -9.59 -11.06 14.30
CA GLY A 49 -8.25 -11.57 14.58
C GLY A 49 -7.34 -10.63 15.39
N GLY A 50 -7.81 -9.43 15.71
CA GLY A 50 -7.17 -8.53 16.67
C GLY A 50 -6.31 -7.42 16.04
N VAL A 51 -6.24 -7.30 14.71
CA VAL A 51 -5.50 -6.23 14.03
C VAL A 51 -6.06 -4.86 14.43
N GLY A 52 -5.21 -3.86 14.68
CA GLY A 52 -5.63 -2.50 15.01
C GLY A 52 -6.05 -1.67 13.80
N LEU A 53 -5.30 -1.80 12.70
CA LEU A 53 -5.54 -1.10 11.44
C LEU A 53 -5.52 -2.07 10.27
N ILE A 54 -6.53 -2.00 9.42
CA ILE A 54 -6.57 -2.73 8.15
C ILE A 54 -6.45 -1.71 7.00
N ILE A 55 -5.43 -1.88 6.16
CA ILE A 55 -5.32 -1.17 4.89
C ILE A 55 -5.80 -2.13 3.80
N THR A 56 -6.81 -1.71 3.03
CA THR A 56 -7.43 -2.57 2.01
C THR A 56 -6.46 -2.95 0.90
N GLY A 57 -6.78 -3.98 0.12
CA GLY A 57 -6.21 -4.13 -1.21
C GLY A 57 -6.46 -2.86 -2.03
N HIS A 58 -5.51 -2.54 -2.92
CA HIS A 58 -5.56 -1.26 -3.63
C HIS A 58 -6.74 -1.16 -4.61
N ALA A 59 -7.54 -0.11 -4.48
CA ALA A 59 -8.67 0.20 -5.37
C ALA A 59 -8.23 1.12 -6.50
N TYR A 60 -8.69 0.85 -7.73
CA TYR A 60 -8.32 1.70 -8.87
C TYR A 60 -9.23 2.92 -8.99
N VAL A 61 -8.60 4.07 -9.34
CA VAL A 61 -9.25 5.40 -9.35
C VAL A 61 -9.74 5.84 -10.71
N GLN A 62 -9.43 5.11 -11.78
CA GLN A 62 -9.83 5.41 -13.15
C GLN A 62 -10.15 4.13 -13.93
N HIS A 63 -11.24 4.12 -14.68
CA HIS A 63 -11.65 3.01 -15.53
C HIS A 63 -11.54 3.41 -17.01
N PRO A 64 -11.06 2.52 -17.90
CA PRO A 64 -10.48 1.19 -17.62
C PRO A 64 -9.00 1.23 -17.24
N LEU A 65 -8.26 2.31 -17.56
CA LEU A 65 -6.79 2.38 -17.55
C LEU A 65 -6.14 2.19 -16.17
N GLY A 66 -6.90 2.41 -15.09
CA GLY A 66 -6.37 2.29 -13.71
C GLY A 66 -6.28 0.87 -13.17
N ARG A 67 -6.90 -0.11 -13.82
CA ARG A 67 -7.00 -1.49 -13.35
C ARG A 67 -5.67 -2.24 -13.50
N ALA A 68 -5.16 -2.83 -12.42
CA ALA A 68 -3.90 -3.59 -12.39
C ALA A 68 -4.10 -5.11 -12.46
N SER A 69 -5.29 -5.61 -12.17
CA SER A 69 -5.58 -7.05 -12.21
C SER A 69 -7.08 -7.33 -12.36
N VAL A 70 -7.41 -8.60 -12.66
CA VAL A 70 -8.79 -9.10 -12.59
C VAL A 70 -9.29 -9.01 -11.14
N ASN A 71 -10.59 -8.82 -10.98
CA ASN A 71 -11.26 -8.78 -9.68
C ASN A 71 -10.64 -7.77 -8.69
N GLN A 72 -10.02 -6.72 -9.19
CA GLN A 72 -9.55 -5.60 -8.38
C GLN A 72 -10.73 -4.68 -8.03
N ASN A 73 -10.78 -4.22 -6.78
CA ASN A 73 -11.78 -3.25 -6.37
C ASN A 73 -11.59 -1.89 -7.04
N ALA A 74 -12.69 -1.19 -7.24
CA ALA A 74 -12.78 0.13 -7.85
C ALA A 74 -13.26 1.19 -6.86
N ILE A 75 -12.88 2.45 -7.11
CA ILE A 75 -13.40 3.64 -6.39
C ILE A 75 -13.54 4.84 -7.32
N TYR A 76 -13.54 4.63 -8.64
CA TYR A 76 -13.62 5.69 -9.63
C TYR A 76 -15.02 6.32 -9.76
N ASP A 77 -16.04 5.72 -9.16
CA ASP A 77 -17.45 6.12 -9.29
C ASP A 77 -18.16 6.03 -7.93
N ASP A 78 -19.17 6.89 -7.70
CA ASP A 78 -19.91 6.95 -6.43
C ASP A 78 -20.71 5.68 -6.12
N ARG A 79 -21.05 4.88 -7.14
CA ARG A 79 -21.73 3.58 -6.99
C ARG A 79 -20.96 2.59 -6.09
N PHE A 80 -19.67 2.79 -5.87
CA PHE A 80 -18.85 1.94 -5.01
C PHE A 80 -18.91 2.32 -3.53
N ILE A 81 -19.39 3.52 -3.18
CA ILE A 81 -19.40 4.05 -1.81
C ILE A 81 -20.12 3.11 -0.85
N GLU A 82 -21.31 2.63 -1.23
CA GLU A 82 -22.13 1.78 -0.36
C GLU A 82 -21.49 0.42 -0.04
N GLY A 83 -20.78 -0.17 -1.03
CA GLY A 83 -20.02 -1.39 -0.81
C GLY A 83 -18.89 -1.22 0.20
N TYR A 84 -18.19 -0.10 0.13
CA TYR A 84 -17.14 0.24 1.12
C TYR A 84 -17.74 0.60 2.48
N ARG A 85 -18.90 1.29 2.55
CA ARG A 85 -19.59 1.56 3.81
C ARG A 85 -19.92 0.26 4.55
N SER A 86 -20.50 -0.70 3.85
CA SER A 86 -20.77 -2.03 4.41
C SER A 86 -19.49 -2.73 4.90
N LEU A 87 -18.36 -2.56 4.19
CA LEU A 87 -17.08 -3.11 4.60
C LEU A 87 -16.54 -2.42 5.87
N VAL A 88 -16.67 -1.09 5.97
CA VAL A 88 -16.33 -0.30 7.16
C VAL A 88 -17.11 -0.81 8.37
N ASP A 89 -18.44 -0.97 8.25
CA ASP A 89 -19.29 -1.45 9.34
C ASP A 89 -18.85 -2.82 9.86
N VAL A 90 -18.51 -3.73 8.95
CA VAL A 90 -17.98 -5.07 9.31
C VAL A 90 -16.67 -4.98 10.08
N VAL A 91 -15.75 -4.12 9.68
CA VAL A 91 -14.44 -3.95 10.33
C VAL A 91 -14.58 -3.23 11.68
N HIS A 92 -15.39 -2.16 11.73
CA HIS A 92 -15.65 -1.39 12.95
C HIS A 92 -16.35 -2.24 14.01
N SER A 93 -17.27 -3.13 13.63
CA SER A 93 -17.96 -4.03 14.58
C SER A 93 -17.00 -4.93 15.37
N ALA A 94 -15.80 -5.19 14.84
CA ALA A 94 -14.73 -5.94 15.53
C ALA A 94 -13.66 -5.01 16.14
N GLY A 95 -13.88 -3.70 16.18
CA GLY A 95 -13.02 -2.69 16.81
C GLY A 95 -11.68 -2.49 16.10
N ALA A 96 -11.60 -2.70 14.80
CA ALA A 96 -10.45 -2.34 13.96
C ALA A 96 -10.79 -1.10 13.12
N ALA A 97 -9.76 -0.32 12.72
CA ALA A 97 -9.89 0.77 11.78
C ALA A 97 -9.68 0.29 10.34
N LEU A 98 -10.30 0.97 9.36
CA LEU A 98 -10.18 0.67 7.93
C LEU A 98 -9.70 1.87 7.13
N VAL A 99 -8.54 1.74 6.50
CA VAL A 99 -7.98 2.72 5.55
C VAL A 99 -8.09 2.16 4.13
N LEU A 100 -8.64 2.93 3.21
CA LEU A 100 -8.74 2.54 1.80
C LEU A 100 -7.45 2.89 1.06
N GLN A 101 -6.74 1.89 0.53
CA GLN A 101 -5.62 2.17 -0.38
C GLN A 101 -6.14 2.43 -1.79
N ILE A 102 -5.72 3.55 -2.40
CA ILE A 102 -6.08 3.95 -3.77
C ILE A 102 -4.85 3.93 -4.68
N SER A 103 -5.07 3.55 -5.95
CA SER A 103 -3.99 3.37 -6.92
C SER A 103 -4.44 3.54 -8.37
N HIS A 104 -3.46 3.58 -9.27
CA HIS A 104 -3.64 3.44 -10.71
C HIS A 104 -2.52 2.53 -11.25
N ALA A 105 -2.87 1.56 -12.09
CA ALA A 105 -1.93 0.55 -12.60
C ALA A 105 -0.71 1.15 -13.33
N GLY A 106 -0.94 2.25 -14.07
CA GLY A 106 0.09 2.77 -14.96
C GLY A 106 0.46 1.75 -16.04
N ARG A 107 1.74 1.45 -16.17
CA ARG A 107 2.27 0.45 -17.11
C ARG A 107 2.08 -1.01 -16.65
N GLN A 108 1.71 -1.23 -15.38
CA GLN A 108 1.57 -2.57 -14.79
C GLN A 108 0.15 -3.13 -14.94
N THR A 109 -0.31 -3.24 -16.19
CA THR A 109 -1.61 -3.80 -16.52
C THR A 109 -1.67 -5.31 -16.31
N PRO A 110 -2.89 -5.90 -16.17
CA PRO A 110 -3.06 -7.34 -16.08
C PRO A 110 -2.71 -8.05 -17.40
N GLN A 111 -2.53 -9.37 -17.35
CA GLN A 111 -2.23 -10.18 -18.54
C GLN A 111 -3.40 -10.19 -19.55
N ASP A 112 -4.64 -10.14 -19.05
CA ASP A 112 -5.88 -10.07 -19.85
C ASP A 112 -6.21 -8.65 -20.34
N TRP A 113 -5.24 -7.74 -20.34
CA TRP A 113 -5.41 -6.39 -20.84
C TRP A 113 -5.73 -6.42 -22.32
N PRO A 114 -6.80 -5.71 -22.79
CA PRO A 114 -7.16 -5.68 -24.19
C PRO A 114 -6.02 -5.13 -25.06
N ASP A 115 -5.76 -5.76 -26.21
CA ASP A 115 -4.64 -5.38 -27.10
C ASP A 115 -4.90 -4.03 -27.80
N ASP A 116 -6.16 -3.61 -27.91
CA ASP A 116 -6.58 -2.31 -28.44
C ASP A 116 -6.42 -1.16 -27.45
N GLN A 117 -6.08 -1.45 -26.19
CA GLN A 117 -5.87 -0.45 -25.14
C GLN A 117 -4.39 -0.34 -24.78
N THR A 118 -3.79 0.81 -25.09
CA THR A 118 -2.40 1.09 -24.69
C THR A 118 -2.34 1.55 -23.23
N PRO A 119 -1.55 0.89 -22.36
CA PRO A 119 -1.29 1.38 -21.00
C PRO A 119 -0.70 2.79 -21.01
N VAL A 120 -0.82 3.47 -19.88
CA VAL A 120 -0.29 4.83 -19.71
C VAL A 120 0.78 4.89 -18.62
N ALA A 121 1.75 5.79 -18.77
CA ALA A 121 2.81 6.00 -17.80
C ALA A 121 3.38 7.42 -17.92
N PRO A 122 4.27 7.86 -17.01
CA PRO A 122 4.98 9.12 -17.18
C PRO A 122 5.77 9.17 -18.50
N SER A 123 6.37 8.04 -18.90
CA SER A 123 7.16 7.89 -20.13
C SER A 123 6.97 6.51 -20.74
N ALA A 124 7.27 6.38 -22.05
CA ALA A 124 7.12 5.15 -22.81
C ALA A 124 8.26 4.11 -22.49
N VAL A 125 8.38 3.74 -21.23
CA VAL A 125 9.35 2.73 -20.77
C VAL A 125 8.67 1.36 -20.73
N ARG A 126 9.17 0.40 -21.52
CA ARG A 126 8.63 -0.96 -21.62
C ARG A 126 8.58 -1.63 -20.24
N GLU A 127 7.47 -2.29 -19.92
CA GLU A 127 7.31 -3.08 -18.70
C GLU A 127 7.85 -4.49 -18.92
N GLY A 128 8.77 -4.95 -18.04
CA GLY A 128 9.56 -6.14 -18.26
C GLY A 128 8.80 -7.46 -18.12
N GLN A 129 7.70 -7.52 -17.36
CA GLN A 129 6.93 -8.75 -17.17
C GLN A 129 5.87 -8.96 -18.25
N THR A 130 5.13 -7.90 -18.59
CA THR A 130 4.09 -7.96 -19.64
C THR A 130 4.65 -7.77 -21.03
N GLY A 131 5.84 -7.17 -21.14
CA GLY A 131 6.45 -6.79 -22.42
C GLY A 131 5.79 -5.62 -23.12
N ARG A 132 4.75 -5.00 -22.51
CA ARG A 132 4.02 -3.88 -23.10
C ARG A 132 4.78 -2.57 -22.92
N THR A 133 4.74 -1.72 -23.93
CA THR A 133 5.26 -0.36 -23.85
C THR A 133 4.07 0.59 -23.67
N PRO A 134 4.00 1.32 -22.54
CA PRO A 134 2.95 2.30 -22.35
C PRO A 134 3.17 3.52 -23.25
N ARG A 135 2.13 4.28 -23.51
CA ARG A 135 2.28 5.64 -24.02
C ARG A 135 2.52 6.63 -22.87
N ALA A 136 3.27 7.68 -23.16
CA ALA A 136 3.44 8.77 -22.22
C ALA A 136 2.13 9.55 -22.06
N LEU A 137 1.82 9.92 -20.82
CA LEU A 137 0.69 10.78 -20.48
C LEU A 137 0.93 12.20 -20.99
N THR A 138 -0.10 12.83 -21.53
CA THR A 138 -0.14 14.27 -21.79
C THR A 138 -0.33 15.06 -20.50
N ASP A 139 -0.06 16.36 -20.52
CA ASP A 139 -0.30 17.24 -19.36
C ASP A 139 -1.77 17.22 -18.92
N GLY A 140 -2.72 17.32 -19.83
CA GLY A 140 -4.15 17.27 -19.51
C GLY A 140 -4.59 15.93 -18.88
N GLU A 141 -4.00 14.81 -19.33
CA GLU A 141 -4.28 13.51 -18.73
C GLU A 141 -3.71 13.40 -17.31
N ILE A 142 -2.54 13.99 -17.04
CA ILE A 142 -1.96 14.04 -15.69
C ILE A 142 -2.89 14.81 -14.75
N TRP A 143 -3.43 15.96 -15.19
CA TRP A 143 -4.42 16.70 -14.40
C TRP A 143 -5.70 15.90 -14.15
N SER A 144 -6.22 15.20 -15.16
CA SER A 144 -7.39 14.31 -15.00
C SER A 144 -7.13 13.18 -14.01
N LEU A 145 -5.90 12.64 -13.98
CA LEU A 145 -5.49 11.62 -13.00
C LEU A 145 -5.38 12.17 -11.57
N ILE A 146 -4.91 13.41 -11.42
CA ILE A 146 -4.92 14.11 -10.13
C ILE A 146 -6.35 14.24 -9.61
N ASP A 147 -7.27 14.72 -10.46
CA ASP A 147 -8.68 14.89 -10.10
C ASP A 147 -9.34 13.54 -9.76
N ALA A 148 -9.00 12.46 -10.48
CA ALA A 148 -9.49 11.11 -10.18
C ALA A 148 -9.03 10.61 -8.79
N HIS A 149 -7.77 10.86 -8.40
CA HIS A 149 -7.29 10.52 -7.06
C HIS A 149 -7.97 11.36 -5.99
N VAL A 150 -8.14 12.66 -6.20
CA VAL A 150 -8.85 13.56 -5.26
C VAL A 150 -10.30 13.10 -5.07
N ALA A 151 -11.01 12.78 -6.15
CA ALA A 151 -12.37 12.25 -6.08
C ALA A 151 -12.44 10.92 -5.34
N ALA A 152 -11.44 10.03 -5.54
CA ALA A 152 -11.35 8.77 -4.81
C ALA A 152 -11.12 8.97 -3.29
N MET A 153 -10.31 9.97 -2.90
CA MET A 153 -10.15 10.35 -1.48
C MET A 153 -11.48 10.80 -0.88
N ALA A 154 -12.22 11.65 -1.58
CA ALA A 154 -13.54 12.12 -1.14
C ALA A 154 -14.54 10.95 -0.99
N ARG A 155 -14.55 9.99 -1.93
CA ARG A 155 -15.39 8.77 -1.86
C ARG A 155 -15.02 7.88 -0.69
N ALA A 156 -13.71 7.70 -0.41
CA ALA A 156 -13.26 6.96 0.77
C ALA A 156 -13.84 7.56 2.06
N LYS A 157 -13.77 8.89 2.21
CA LYS A 157 -14.38 9.61 3.34
C LYS A 157 -15.89 9.46 3.37
N ALA A 158 -16.58 9.60 2.24
CA ALA A 158 -18.04 9.45 2.14
C ALA A 158 -18.51 8.03 2.47
N ALA A 159 -17.68 7.02 2.20
CA ALA A 159 -17.91 5.63 2.59
C ALA A 159 -17.69 5.36 4.08
N GLY A 160 -17.15 6.32 4.85
CA GLY A 160 -16.86 6.17 6.26
C GLY A 160 -15.52 5.48 6.56
N CYS A 161 -14.63 5.32 5.56
CA CYS A 161 -13.27 4.84 5.83
C CYS A 161 -12.55 5.80 6.78
N ASP A 162 -11.78 5.26 7.73
CA ASP A 162 -11.04 6.04 8.73
C ASP A 162 -9.85 6.82 8.15
N GLY A 163 -9.54 6.59 6.89
CA GLY A 163 -8.48 7.29 6.17
C GLY A 163 -8.29 6.74 4.76
N VAL A 164 -7.37 7.34 4.03
CA VAL A 164 -6.97 6.91 2.70
C VAL A 164 -5.45 6.74 2.62
N GLN A 165 -4.97 5.73 1.88
CA GLN A 165 -3.55 5.55 1.61
C GLN A 165 -3.27 5.66 0.12
N LEU A 166 -2.37 6.59 -0.27
CA LEU A 166 -1.87 6.69 -1.64
C LEU A 166 -0.81 5.60 -1.90
N HIS A 167 -0.99 4.83 -2.96
CA HIS A 167 -0.02 3.81 -3.35
C HIS A 167 1.09 4.39 -4.22
N ILE A 168 2.21 4.81 -3.59
CA ILE A 168 3.41 5.39 -4.23
C ILE A 168 4.53 4.34 -4.28
N ALA A 169 4.19 3.06 -4.45
CA ALA A 169 5.16 1.98 -4.40
C ALA A 169 4.98 0.97 -5.55
N HIS A 170 5.93 0.05 -5.66
CA HIS A 170 5.90 -1.18 -6.45
C HIS A 170 5.84 -0.96 -7.98
N GLY A 171 6.15 0.26 -8.47
CA GLY A 171 6.12 0.60 -9.90
C GLY A 171 4.73 0.91 -10.46
N TYR A 172 3.69 1.04 -9.61
CA TYR A 172 2.40 1.59 -10.01
C TYR A 172 2.52 3.07 -10.39
N LEU A 173 1.48 3.69 -10.92
CA LEU A 173 1.57 4.99 -11.59
C LEU A 173 2.28 6.07 -10.76
N LEU A 174 1.89 6.27 -9.49
CA LEU A 174 2.51 7.29 -8.65
C LEU A 174 3.98 6.98 -8.33
N SER A 175 4.30 5.70 -8.11
CA SER A 175 5.69 5.23 -7.99
C SER A 175 6.46 5.44 -9.30
N ALA A 176 5.81 5.23 -10.44
CA ALA A 176 6.43 5.43 -11.75
C ALA A 176 6.75 6.91 -12.03
N PHE A 177 5.96 7.86 -11.51
CA PHE A 177 6.30 9.29 -11.57
C PHE A 177 7.50 9.63 -10.71
N LEU A 178 7.60 9.05 -9.51
CA LEU A 178 8.68 9.32 -8.56
C LEU A 178 10.02 8.75 -9.03
N SER A 179 10.02 7.56 -9.65
CA SER A 179 11.22 6.87 -10.08
C SER A 179 11.85 7.46 -11.34
N PRO A 180 13.15 7.81 -11.36
CA PRO A 180 13.83 8.26 -12.58
C PRO A 180 13.95 7.15 -13.63
N TYR A 181 13.85 5.86 -13.24
CA TYR A 181 13.84 4.73 -14.16
C TYR A 181 12.65 4.77 -15.12
N THR A 182 11.47 5.09 -14.61
CA THR A 182 10.22 5.07 -15.36
C THR A 182 9.72 6.46 -15.76
N ASN A 183 10.20 7.52 -15.11
CA ASN A 183 9.90 8.90 -15.45
C ASN A 183 11.11 9.57 -16.12
N ARG A 184 11.12 9.52 -17.44
CA ARG A 184 12.17 10.11 -18.30
C ARG A 184 11.71 11.40 -18.96
N ARG A 185 10.74 12.09 -18.36
CA ARG A 185 10.24 13.37 -18.84
C ARG A 185 11.25 14.48 -18.56
N ASN A 186 11.23 15.50 -19.42
CA ASN A 186 12.04 16.71 -19.33
C ASN A 186 11.19 17.99 -19.16
N ASP A 187 9.90 17.81 -18.85
CA ASP A 187 8.96 18.88 -18.55
C ASP A 187 8.75 19.06 -17.04
N THR A 188 7.73 19.81 -16.65
CA THR A 188 7.41 20.09 -15.24
C THR A 188 6.98 18.88 -14.42
N TRP A 189 6.83 17.69 -15.02
CA TRP A 189 6.44 16.43 -14.39
C TRP A 189 7.60 15.44 -14.26
N GLY A 190 8.82 15.80 -14.70
CA GLY A 190 9.99 14.92 -14.71
C GLY A 190 11.33 15.63 -14.59
N GLY A 191 12.43 14.89 -14.72
CA GLY A 191 13.79 15.39 -14.50
C GLY A 191 14.13 15.48 -13.02
N SER A 192 14.06 16.65 -12.40
CA SER A 192 14.37 16.84 -10.97
C SER A 192 13.43 16.08 -10.05
N LEU A 193 13.88 15.75 -8.83
CA LEU A 193 13.03 15.11 -7.82
C LEU A 193 11.80 15.97 -7.51
N GLU A 194 11.94 17.29 -7.45
CA GLU A 194 10.83 18.22 -7.27
C GLU A 194 9.74 18.03 -8.34
N ASN A 195 10.14 17.99 -9.61
CA ASN A 195 9.21 17.78 -10.72
C ASN A 195 8.58 16.37 -10.69
N ARG A 196 9.38 15.33 -10.37
CA ARG A 196 8.85 13.97 -10.20
C ARG A 196 7.84 13.86 -9.05
N CYS A 197 7.99 14.66 -8.01
CA CYS A 197 7.06 14.75 -6.88
C CYS A 197 5.84 15.65 -7.15
N ARG A 198 5.81 16.45 -8.23
CA ARG A 198 4.73 17.42 -8.49
C ARG A 198 3.34 16.78 -8.51
N ILE A 199 3.17 15.63 -9.15
CA ILE A 199 1.88 14.92 -9.15
C ILE A 199 1.41 14.56 -7.74
N LEU A 200 2.35 14.13 -6.87
CA LEU A 200 2.07 13.79 -5.47
C LEU A 200 1.64 15.04 -4.69
N ARG A 201 2.33 16.17 -4.90
CA ARG A 201 1.96 17.46 -4.30
C ARG A 201 0.54 17.85 -4.65
N GLU A 202 0.21 17.82 -5.95
CA GLU A 202 -1.12 18.21 -6.42
C GLU A 202 -2.22 17.30 -5.85
N ILE A 203 -1.98 15.97 -5.81
CA ILE A 203 -2.94 15.02 -5.23
C ILE A 203 -3.11 15.27 -3.72
N VAL A 204 -2.03 15.39 -2.95
CA VAL A 204 -2.10 15.55 -1.50
C VAL A 204 -2.74 16.89 -1.13
N THR A 205 -2.28 18.00 -1.70
CA THR A 205 -2.78 19.33 -1.34
C THR A 205 -4.24 19.56 -1.77
N ARG A 206 -4.64 19.08 -2.94
CA ARG A 206 -6.05 19.15 -3.38
C ARG A 206 -6.91 18.13 -2.63
N GLY A 207 -6.37 16.94 -2.36
CA GLY A 207 -7.02 15.92 -1.55
C GLY A 207 -7.32 16.42 -0.14
N ARG A 208 -6.38 17.12 0.51
CA ARG A 208 -6.60 17.78 1.82
C ARG A 208 -7.78 18.74 1.80
N ARG A 209 -7.89 19.56 0.75
CA ARG A 209 -9.06 20.47 0.61
C ARG A 209 -10.38 19.71 0.50
N ALA A 210 -10.37 18.52 -0.14
CA ALA A 210 -11.56 17.70 -0.30
C ALA A 210 -11.94 16.92 0.95
N VAL A 211 -10.95 16.39 1.72
CA VAL A 211 -11.21 15.55 2.87
C VAL A 211 -11.08 16.29 4.22
N GLY A 212 -10.48 17.49 4.24
CA GLY A 212 -10.22 18.28 5.46
C GLY A 212 -8.95 17.82 6.18
N ASP A 213 -8.49 18.63 7.14
CA ASP A 213 -7.18 18.46 7.79
C ASP A 213 -7.14 17.30 8.78
N GLU A 214 -8.26 16.98 9.41
CA GLU A 214 -8.38 15.92 10.41
C GLU A 214 -8.48 14.50 9.81
N TYR A 215 -8.80 14.37 8.51
CA TYR A 215 -8.96 13.06 7.88
C TYR A 215 -7.60 12.42 7.58
N PRO A 216 -7.28 11.22 8.10
CA PRO A 216 -5.99 10.57 7.91
C PRO A 216 -5.66 10.30 6.44
N VAL A 217 -4.58 10.91 5.94
CA VAL A 217 -3.99 10.62 4.63
C VAL A 217 -2.64 9.96 4.83
N LEU A 218 -2.54 8.71 4.45
CA LEU A 218 -1.34 7.89 4.54
C LEU A 218 -0.71 7.73 3.15
N VAL A 219 0.56 7.34 3.13
CA VAL A 219 1.24 6.92 1.90
C VAL A 219 1.94 5.60 2.10
N LYS A 220 2.01 4.78 1.05
CA LYS A 220 2.93 3.66 0.96
C LYS A 220 3.95 3.96 -0.13
N ILE A 221 5.24 3.99 0.24
CA ILE A 221 6.31 4.44 -0.64
C ILE A 221 7.42 3.41 -0.78
N ASN A 222 8.04 3.34 -1.95
CA ASN A 222 9.28 2.62 -2.14
C ASN A 222 10.46 3.36 -1.49
N SER A 223 11.26 2.65 -0.72
CA SER A 223 12.59 3.10 -0.28
C SER A 223 13.65 2.95 -1.38
N THR A 224 13.40 2.08 -2.35
CA THR A 224 14.25 1.79 -3.51
C THR A 224 13.41 1.12 -4.60
N ASP A 225 13.81 1.28 -5.86
CA ASP A 225 13.21 0.53 -6.98
C ASP A 225 13.60 -0.96 -6.96
N GLY A 226 14.63 -1.32 -6.22
CA GLY A 226 15.11 -2.70 -6.10
C GLY A 226 16.06 -3.14 -7.21
N PHE A 227 16.58 -2.21 -7.99
CA PHE A 227 17.63 -2.41 -8.98
C PHE A 227 18.97 -1.88 -8.47
N THR A 228 20.05 -2.29 -9.11
CA THR A 228 21.43 -1.83 -8.80
C THR A 228 21.94 -0.89 -9.89
N GLY A 229 22.76 0.09 -9.52
CA GLY A 229 23.36 1.08 -10.42
C GLY A 229 22.69 2.45 -10.34
N GLU A 230 22.91 3.27 -11.36
CA GLU A 230 22.37 4.63 -11.46
C GLU A 230 21.03 4.69 -12.18
N GLY A 231 20.31 5.80 -12.03
CA GLY A 231 19.04 6.02 -12.73
C GLY A 231 17.83 5.34 -12.10
N TYR A 232 17.93 4.93 -10.84
CA TYR A 232 16.85 4.34 -10.04
C TYR A 232 16.55 5.17 -8.81
N LEU A 233 15.37 4.99 -8.23
CA LEU A 233 15.00 5.64 -6.97
C LEU A 233 15.94 5.20 -5.84
N THR A 234 16.57 6.16 -5.20
CA THR A 234 17.46 5.94 -4.04
C THR A 234 16.72 6.13 -2.72
N LEU A 235 17.29 5.63 -1.62
CA LEU A 235 16.77 5.91 -0.28
C LEU A 235 16.80 7.42 0.03
N ALA A 236 17.80 8.15 -0.43
CA ALA A 236 17.88 9.60 -0.27
C ALA A 236 16.73 10.33 -1.00
N ASP A 237 16.41 9.92 -2.23
CA ASP A 237 15.24 10.44 -2.95
C ASP A 237 13.93 10.14 -2.20
N ALA A 238 13.78 8.92 -1.68
CA ALA A 238 12.60 8.53 -0.92
C ALA A 238 12.43 9.36 0.36
N VAL A 239 13.52 9.59 1.10
CA VAL A 239 13.54 10.45 2.30
C VAL A 239 13.14 11.88 1.95
N ALA A 240 13.71 12.46 0.89
CA ALA A 240 13.37 13.82 0.47
C ALA A 240 11.90 13.93 0.00
N ALA A 241 11.40 12.94 -0.75
CA ALA A 241 10.00 12.88 -1.16
C ALA A 241 9.05 12.77 0.04
N VAL A 242 9.42 11.97 1.06
CA VAL A 242 8.60 11.81 2.28
C VAL A 242 8.54 13.10 3.09
N ARG A 243 9.65 13.84 3.24
CA ARG A 243 9.63 15.17 3.88
C ARG A 243 8.61 16.09 3.21
N ASN A 244 8.67 16.20 1.88
CA ASN A 244 7.72 17.00 1.12
C ASN A 244 6.28 16.52 1.31
N LEU A 245 6.02 15.21 1.28
CA LEU A 245 4.70 14.63 1.49
C LEU A 245 4.11 14.98 2.86
N VAL A 246 4.93 14.97 3.92
CA VAL A 246 4.53 15.38 5.27
C VAL A 246 4.22 16.87 5.34
N GLU A 247 5.06 17.73 4.73
CA GLU A 247 4.79 19.16 4.61
C GLU A 247 3.47 19.47 3.88
N TRP A 248 3.09 18.64 2.91
CA TRP A 248 1.82 18.77 2.18
C TRP A 248 0.62 18.18 2.91
N GLY A 249 0.83 17.54 4.07
CA GLY A 249 -0.24 17.07 4.96
C GLY A 249 -0.44 15.55 5.02
N VAL A 250 0.56 14.73 4.68
CA VAL A 250 0.53 13.29 4.93
C VAL A 250 0.73 13.02 6.42
N ASN A 251 -0.08 12.10 7.00
CA ASN A 251 -0.13 11.82 8.43
C ASN A 251 0.61 10.55 8.85
N ALA A 252 0.94 9.64 7.94
CA ALA A 252 1.76 8.47 8.21
C ALA A 252 2.34 7.87 6.93
N VAL A 253 3.46 7.16 7.08
CA VAL A 253 4.21 6.57 5.96
C VAL A 253 4.42 5.08 6.18
N GLU A 254 3.95 4.23 5.27
CA GLU A 254 4.28 2.81 5.21
C GLU A 254 5.46 2.59 4.27
N VAL A 255 6.56 2.07 4.82
CA VAL A 255 7.82 1.84 4.08
C VAL A 255 7.77 0.51 3.36
N SER A 256 8.05 0.52 2.06
CA SER A 256 8.16 -0.67 1.23
C SER A 256 9.36 -0.52 0.26
N GLY A 257 9.45 -1.36 -0.76
CA GLY A 257 10.48 -1.24 -1.79
C GLY A 257 10.32 -2.23 -2.93
N GLY A 258 10.99 -1.93 -4.03
CA GLY A 258 11.01 -2.76 -5.21
C GLY A 258 9.89 -2.50 -6.21
N HIS A 259 10.19 -2.78 -7.45
CA HIS A 259 9.23 -2.85 -8.54
C HIS A 259 8.72 -4.29 -8.72
N ARG A 260 7.62 -4.45 -9.45
CA ARG A 260 7.15 -5.77 -9.89
C ARG A 260 8.25 -6.53 -10.66
N GLU A 261 9.08 -5.84 -11.43
CA GLU A 261 10.24 -6.38 -12.15
C GLU A 261 11.37 -6.80 -11.21
N ALA A 262 11.50 -6.18 -10.02
CA ALA A 262 12.41 -6.52 -8.93
C ALA A 262 11.66 -7.22 -7.78
N ARG A 263 10.83 -8.20 -8.08
CA ARG A 263 9.87 -8.83 -7.16
C ARG A 263 10.50 -9.42 -5.90
N SER A 264 11.73 -9.92 -6.00
CA SER A 264 12.49 -10.46 -4.85
C SER A 264 12.81 -9.42 -3.78
N VAL A 265 12.87 -8.13 -4.13
CA VAL A 265 13.02 -7.04 -3.17
C VAL A 265 11.70 -6.71 -2.52
N MET A 266 10.62 -6.60 -3.30
CA MET A 266 9.28 -6.26 -2.84
C MET A 266 8.71 -7.30 -1.85
N SER A 267 8.90 -8.57 -2.12
CA SER A 267 8.37 -9.67 -1.31
C SER A 267 9.35 -10.85 -1.28
N ARG A 268 10.32 -10.78 -0.38
CA ARG A 268 11.38 -11.80 -0.26
C ARG A 268 10.78 -13.16 0.10
N PRO A 269 11.06 -14.22 -0.69
CA PRO A 269 10.70 -15.59 -0.31
C PRO A 269 11.63 -16.14 0.77
N GLY A 270 11.17 -17.17 1.48
CA GLY A 270 12.03 -17.94 2.39
C GLY A 270 12.57 -17.18 3.60
N VAL A 271 11.84 -16.17 4.09
CA VAL A 271 12.19 -15.49 5.34
C VAL A 271 11.83 -16.41 6.50
N LEU A 272 12.81 -17.15 7.03
CA LEU A 272 12.61 -18.18 8.06
C LEU A 272 13.32 -17.86 9.38
N ALA A 273 14.44 -17.16 9.35
CA ALA A 273 15.21 -16.76 10.52
C ALA A 273 14.92 -15.31 10.93
N PRO A 274 14.96 -14.97 12.25
CA PRO A 274 14.76 -13.60 12.73
C PRO A 274 15.67 -12.56 12.05
N ALA A 275 16.93 -12.90 11.77
CA ALA A 275 17.87 -11.99 11.08
C ALA A 275 17.49 -11.65 9.63
N GLN A 276 16.55 -12.39 9.03
CA GLN A 276 16.04 -12.11 7.68
C GLN A 276 14.77 -11.25 7.70
N GLU A 277 14.14 -11.10 8.87
CA GLU A 277 12.93 -10.31 9.05
C GLU A 277 13.22 -8.81 9.01
N ALA A 278 12.19 -7.99 8.97
CA ALA A 278 12.29 -6.52 9.00
C ALA A 278 13.26 -5.94 7.93
N TYR A 279 13.28 -6.52 6.73
CA TYR A 279 14.30 -6.20 5.71
C TYR A 279 14.23 -4.77 5.13
N PHE A 280 13.24 -3.96 5.52
CA PHE A 280 13.19 -2.52 5.27
C PHE A 280 13.43 -1.68 6.53
N ALA A 281 13.96 -2.26 7.62
CA ALA A 281 14.17 -1.55 8.89
C ALA A 281 15.17 -0.39 8.76
N GLU A 282 16.22 -0.53 7.95
CA GLU A 282 17.17 0.56 7.69
C GLU A 282 16.47 1.76 7.02
N ALA A 283 15.66 1.49 6.01
CA ALA A 283 14.89 2.52 5.34
C ALA A 283 13.86 3.16 6.28
N ALA A 284 13.20 2.36 7.12
CA ALA A 284 12.26 2.89 8.12
C ALA A 284 12.94 3.82 9.12
N ARG A 285 14.14 3.47 9.64
CA ARG A 285 14.93 4.34 10.51
C ARG A 285 15.30 5.66 9.83
N ALA A 286 15.73 5.59 8.55
CA ALA A 286 16.08 6.79 7.80
C ALA A 286 14.88 7.73 7.61
N LEU A 287 13.69 7.19 7.34
CA LEU A 287 12.46 7.96 7.26
C LEU A 287 12.05 8.49 8.63
N LYS A 288 12.08 7.67 9.67
CA LYS A 288 11.74 8.07 11.05
C LYS A 288 12.63 9.21 11.56
N ALA A 289 13.91 9.22 11.18
CA ALA A 289 14.84 10.32 11.50
C ALA A 289 14.55 11.60 10.70
N ALA A 290 13.74 11.53 9.66
CA ALA A 290 13.50 12.63 8.73
C ALA A 290 12.14 13.32 8.92
N VAL A 291 11.17 12.68 9.60
CA VAL A 291 9.78 13.17 9.78
C VAL A 291 9.24 12.85 11.16
N ASP A 292 8.29 13.66 11.63
CA ASP A 292 7.64 13.49 12.94
C ASP A 292 6.35 12.67 12.88
N VAL A 293 5.87 12.29 11.68
CA VAL A 293 4.69 11.44 11.54
C VAL A 293 5.00 9.97 11.78
N PRO A 294 4.03 9.15 12.20
CA PRO A 294 4.23 7.72 12.37
C PRO A 294 4.75 7.01 11.13
N VAL A 295 5.75 6.15 11.33
CA VAL A 295 6.32 5.26 10.31
C VAL A 295 5.86 3.84 10.57
N ILE A 296 5.34 3.19 9.53
CA ILE A 296 4.85 1.80 9.54
C ILE A 296 5.84 0.94 8.77
N LEU A 297 6.39 -0.10 9.41
CA LEU A 297 7.33 -1.03 8.77
C LEU A 297 6.63 -2.28 8.28
N VAL A 298 6.66 -2.53 6.98
CA VAL A 298 6.36 -3.85 6.39
C VAL A 298 7.66 -4.49 5.89
N GLY A 299 7.77 -5.81 5.92
CA GLY A 299 8.93 -6.49 5.31
C GLY A 299 9.38 -7.76 6.04
N GLY A 300 8.71 -8.89 5.78
CA GLY A 300 9.11 -10.21 6.26
C GLY A 300 8.90 -10.48 7.75
N LEU A 301 8.24 -9.59 8.48
CA LEU A 301 7.96 -9.74 9.91
C LEU A 301 7.13 -11.00 10.19
N ARG A 302 7.56 -11.81 11.18
CA ARG A 302 6.95 -13.07 11.61
C ARG A 302 7.05 -13.31 13.12
N SER A 303 8.18 -12.96 13.74
CA SER A 303 8.49 -13.22 15.14
C SER A 303 8.06 -12.04 16.00
N LEU A 304 7.37 -12.32 17.12
CA LEU A 304 6.92 -11.29 18.06
C LEU A 304 8.10 -10.46 18.58
N SER A 305 9.21 -11.13 18.98
CA SER A 305 10.40 -10.44 19.48
C SER A 305 10.99 -9.46 18.45
N VAL A 306 11.08 -9.85 17.17
CA VAL A 306 11.59 -8.94 16.11
C VAL A 306 10.66 -7.74 15.93
N MET A 307 9.35 -7.94 15.98
CA MET A 307 8.37 -6.86 15.87
C MET A 307 8.45 -5.90 17.08
N GLU A 308 8.63 -6.44 18.29
CA GLU A 308 8.85 -5.63 19.51
C GLU A 308 10.15 -4.84 19.43
N ASP A 309 11.24 -5.45 18.97
CA ASP A 309 12.54 -4.78 18.78
C ASP A 309 12.45 -3.64 17.77
N VAL A 310 11.69 -3.79 16.68
CA VAL A 310 11.44 -2.75 15.69
C VAL A 310 10.84 -1.49 16.33
N VAL A 311 9.84 -1.66 17.19
CA VAL A 311 9.17 -0.53 17.85
C VAL A 311 10.00 -0.01 19.02
N ALA A 312 10.52 -0.88 19.87
CA ALA A 312 11.32 -0.50 21.04
C ALA A 312 12.62 0.24 20.67
N SER A 313 13.26 -0.13 19.56
CA SER A 313 14.44 0.55 19.05
C SER A 313 14.16 1.88 18.33
N GLY A 314 12.88 2.26 18.16
CA GLY A 314 12.46 3.46 17.42
C GLY A 314 12.68 3.34 15.91
N ALA A 315 12.84 2.14 15.36
CA ALA A 315 12.98 1.94 13.93
C ALA A 315 11.68 2.24 13.17
N ALA A 316 10.52 1.97 13.79
CA ALA A 316 9.20 2.32 13.31
C ALA A 316 8.23 2.45 14.49
N ASP A 317 7.06 3.05 14.27
CA ASP A 317 6.01 3.22 15.29
C ASP A 317 4.99 2.06 15.27
N LEU A 318 4.78 1.47 14.08
CA LEU A 318 3.85 0.35 13.86
C LEU A 318 4.51 -0.72 12.98
N VAL A 319 4.01 -1.94 13.10
CA VAL A 319 4.43 -3.09 12.30
C VAL A 319 3.29 -3.53 11.37
N ALA A 320 3.61 -3.78 10.10
CA ALA A 320 2.63 -4.18 9.10
C ALA A 320 2.89 -5.60 8.58
N LEU A 321 1.83 -6.39 8.53
CA LEU A 321 1.84 -7.78 8.15
C LEU A 321 0.98 -8.02 6.90
N SER A 322 1.49 -8.76 5.93
CA SER A 322 0.75 -9.23 4.75
C SER A 322 0.59 -10.75 4.79
N ARG A 323 1.61 -11.51 4.36
CA ARG A 323 1.57 -12.97 4.25
C ARG A 323 1.26 -13.70 5.57
N PRO A 324 1.77 -13.29 6.74
CA PRO A 324 1.37 -13.89 8.01
C PRO A 324 -0.14 -13.86 8.25
N LEU A 325 -0.79 -12.72 7.98
CA LEU A 325 -2.24 -12.56 8.14
C LEU A 325 -3.08 -13.23 7.03
N ILE A 326 -2.48 -13.64 5.90
CA ILE A 326 -3.13 -14.54 4.94
C ILE A 326 -3.14 -15.98 5.48
N CYS A 327 -2.09 -16.34 6.18
CA CYS A 327 -1.93 -17.68 6.76
C CYS A 327 -2.78 -17.85 8.02
N GLU A 328 -2.73 -16.85 8.89
CA GLU A 328 -3.36 -16.80 10.21
C GLU A 328 -4.07 -15.45 10.37
N PRO A 329 -5.34 -15.31 9.95
CA PRO A 329 -6.08 -14.06 10.12
C PRO A 329 -6.18 -13.61 11.59
N ASP A 330 -6.16 -14.55 12.54
CA ASP A 330 -6.21 -14.37 13.98
C ASP A 330 -4.83 -14.26 14.67
N LEU A 331 -3.76 -14.07 13.88
CA LEU A 331 -2.38 -14.06 14.38
C LEU A 331 -2.16 -13.09 15.55
N VAL A 332 -2.74 -11.89 15.52
CA VAL A 332 -2.53 -10.88 16.58
C VAL A 332 -3.08 -11.38 17.92
N ASN A 333 -4.25 -12.02 17.92
CA ASN A 333 -4.81 -12.65 19.13
C ASN A 333 -3.95 -13.83 19.60
N ARG A 334 -3.42 -14.64 18.69
CA ARG A 334 -2.52 -15.75 19.02
C ARG A 334 -1.19 -15.26 19.61
N LEU A 335 -0.60 -14.20 19.05
CA LEU A 335 0.61 -13.58 19.61
C LEU A 335 0.35 -13.06 21.02
N ARG A 336 -0.81 -12.42 21.26
CA ARG A 336 -1.22 -11.97 22.59
C ARG A 336 -1.40 -13.14 23.57
N ALA A 337 -1.85 -14.29 23.08
CA ALA A 337 -2.02 -15.52 23.87
C ALA A 337 -0.73 -16.33 24.06
N GLY A 338 0.44 -15.83 23.57
CA GLY A 338 1.75 -16.47 23.82
C GLY A 338 2.36 -17.20 22.61
N GLN A 339 1.74 -17.16 21.41
CA GLN A 339 2.41 -17.66 20.21
C GLN A 339 3.65 -16.78 19.91
N ALA A 340 4.82 -17.36 19.76
CA ALA A 340 6.06 -16.60 19.59
C ALA A 340 6.27 -16.07 18.17
N LYS A 341 5.72 -16.73 17.15
CA LYS A 341 5.90 -16.36 15.73
C LYS A 341 4.80 -16.92 14.83
N ALA A 342 4.57 -16.26 13.69
CA ALA A 342 3.67 -16.74 12.65
C ALA A 342 4.18 -18.06 12.04
N ILE A 343 3.25 -18.96 11.67
CA ILE A 343 3.57 -20.21 10.95
C ILE A 343 3.89 -19.98 9.47
N CYS A 344 3.56 -18.83 8.90
CA CYS A 344 3.84 -18.47 7.51
C CYS A 344 5.32 -18.65 7.18
N SER A 345 5.65 -19.44 6.15
CA SER A 345 7.03 -19.71 5.67
C SER A 345 7.54 -18.73 4.62
N SER A 346 6.80 -17.66 4.35
CA SER A 346 7.14 -16.68 3.31
C SER A 346 7.36 -17.28 1.90
N CYS A 347 6.68 -18.36 1.56
CA CYS A 347 6.85 -19.11 0.29
C CYS A 347 6.28 -18.39 -0.95
N ASN A 348 5.52 -17.29 -0.78
CA ASN A 348 4.83 -16.53 -1.84
C ASN A 348 3.73 -17.29 -2.61
N ALA A 349 3.42 -18.56 -2.27
CA ALA A 349 2.37 -19.35 -2.93
C ALA A 349 0.95 -18.81 -2.75
N CYS A 350 0.74 -17.89 -1.79
CA CYS A 350 -0.54 -17.21 -1.58
C CYS A 350 -0.85 -16.14 -2.64
N PHE A 351 0.15 -15.63 -3.37
CA PHE A 351 -0.06 -14.66 -4.45
C PHE A 351 -0.55 -15.37 -5.71
N ASN A 352 -1.85 -15.56 -5.80
CA ASN A 352 -2.47 -16.35 -6.86
C ASN A 352 -3.76 -15.65 -7.35
N PRO A 353 -3.92 -15.43 -8.67
CA PRO A 353 -5.11 -14.79 -9.25
C PRO A 353 -6.44 -15.51 -8.97
N ALA A 354 -6.39 -16.80 -8.61
CA ALA A 354 -7.58 -17.57 -8.22
C ALA A 354 -8.05 -17.27 -6.77
N GLY A 355 -7.56 -16.19 -6.17
CA GLY A 355 -7.93 -15.74 -4.82
C GLY A 355 -6.81 -15.92 -3.81
N LEU A 356 -6.75 -14.94 -2.89
CA LEU A 356 -5.73 -14.85 -1.85
C LEU A 356 -6.02 -15.86 -0.75
N ARG A 357 -5.19 -16.91 -0.66
CA ARG A 357 -5.25 -17.89 0.43
C ARG A 357 -3.90 -18.53 0.68
N CYS A 358 -3.65 -18.94 1.92
CA CYS A 358 -2.49 -19.77 2.24
C CYS A 358 -2.65 -21.14 1.58
N ARG A 359 -1.60 -21.61 0.90
CA ARG A 359 -1.58 -22.89 0.20
C ARG A 359 -0.64 -23.91 0.85
N ARG A 360 -0.28 -23.68 2.11
CA ARG A 360 0.50 -24.65 2.86
C ARG A 360 -0.34 -25.90 3.13
N PRO A 361 0.23 -27.12 2.93
CA PRO A 361 -0.49 -28.37 3.18
C PRO A 361 -0.75 -28.61 4.67
N ASP A 362 0.09 -28.04 5.54
CA ASP A 362 0.07 -28.16 6.99
C ASP A 362 -0.63 -26.96 7.68
N LYS A 363 -1.46 -26.24 6.96
CA LYS A 363 -2.30 -25.19 7.55
C LYS A 363 -3.38 -25.88 8.40
N PRO A 364 -3.49 -25.55 9.72
CA PRO A 364 -4.57 -26.04 10.56
C PRO A 364 -5.95 -25.56 10.10
#